data_ebbd1957ca782d921c31edaa190fc8e9
#
_entry.id   ebbd1957ca782d921c31edaa190fc8e9
#
_cell.length_a   1.000
_cell.length_b   1.000
_cell.length_c   1.000
_cell.angle_alpha   90.00
_cell.angle_beta   90.00
_cell.angle_gamma   90.00
#
_symmetry.space_group_name_H-M   'P 1'
#
loop_
_entity.id
_entity.type
_entity.pdbx_description
1 polymer ?
#
loop_
_entity_poly.entity_id
_entity_poly.type
_entity_poly.pdbx_seq_one_letter_code
_entity_poly.pdbx_strand_id
1 'polypeptide(L)'
;MSQELRLIRRITFKLIPFLILLYLIAYVDRSAVGFAKLHMGADIGIGDAAYGLGAGLFFIGYFLFEIPSNLMLERFGARRWFARIMITWGAITIGMAFVQGPHSFYVMRFLLGAAEAGFFPGVLYYITQWFPVRHRGKILGLFILSQPIAMMITGPVSGGLLGMDGVLGLHGWQWLFIVIGTPAILLTWPVLRWLPDGPQQVKWMDQAEKDWLAGELKKDLEHYGQTRHGNPLHALKDKRVLLLALFYLPVTLSIYGLGLWLPTLIKQFGGSDLTT
;
A
#
# COMPACT_ATOMS: atom_id res chain seq x y z
N MET A 1 -19.22 -21.06 20.70
CA MET A 1 -18.83 -19.91 19.88
C MET A 1 -20.10 -19.36 19.25
N SER A 2 -20.44 -18.09 19.46
CA SER A 2 -21.67 -17.50 18.92
C SER A 2 -21.70 -17.57 17.38
N GLN A 3 -22.90 -17.54 16.81
CA GLN A 3 -23.08 -17.56 15.34
C GLN A 3 -22.38 -16.38 14.68
N GLU A 4 -22.44 -15.22 15.31
CA GLU A 4 -21.70 -14.01 14.94
C GLU A 4 -20.18 -14.26 14.83
N LEU A 5 -19.55 -14.80 15.88
CA LEU A 5 -18.09 -15.01 15.87
C LEU A 5 -17.67 -16.00 14.78
N ARG A 6 -18.50 -16.99 14.45
CA ARG A 6 -18.24 -17.90 13.34
C ARG A 6 -18.28 -17.19 12.00
N LEU A 7 -19.27 -16.30 11.78
CA LEU A 7 -19.39 -15.53 10.57
C LEU A 7 -18.21 -14.57 10.40
N ILE A 8 -17.89 -13.77 11.43
CA ILE A 8 -16.75 -12.83 11.41
C ILE A 8 -15.44 -13.56 11.14
N ARG A 9 -15.21 -14.72 11.78
CA ARG A 9 -14.03 -15.56 11.52
C ARG A 9 -13.97 -16.01 10.05
N ARG A 10 -15.10 -16.45 9.47
CA ARG A 10 -15.18 -16.88 8.07
C ARG A 10 -14.88 -15.74 7.11
N ILE A 11 -15.44 -14.54 7.34
CA ILE A 11 -15.13 -13.33 6.56
C ILE A 11 -13.63 -13.02 6.66
N THR A 12 -13.08 -13.05 7.88
CA THR A 12 -11.65 -12.77 8.11
C THR A 12 -10.77 -13.71 7.31
N PHE A 13 -10.98 -15.02 7.37
CA PHE A 13 -10.15 -15.99 6.66
C PHE A 13 -10.29 -15.91 5.13
N LYS A 14 -11.44 -15.44 4.63
CA LYS A 14 -11.65 -15.31 3.17
C LYS A 14 -11.09 -14.02 2.57
N LEU A 15 -11.05 -12.93 3.33
CA LEU A 15 -10.69 -11.62 2.79
C LEU A 15 -9.32 -11.13 3.28
N ILE A 16 -9.04 -11.24 4.57
CA ILE A 16 -7.89 -10.58 5.18
C ILE A 16 -6.54 -11.13 4.70
N PRO A 17 -6.32 -12.46 4.56
CA PRO A 17 -5.06 -12.97 4.04
C PRO A 17 -4.73 -12.45 2.65
N PHE A 18 -5.73 -12.30 1.79
CA PHE A 18 -5.55 -11.77 0.45
C PHE A 18 -5.21 -10.26 0.48
N LEU A 19 -5.91 -9.48 1.30
CA LEU A 19 -5.59 -8.05 1.49
C LEU A 19 -4.19 -7.85 2.09
N ILE A 20 -3.78 -8.70 3.04
CA ILE A 20 -2.42 -8.72 3.60
C ILE A 20 -1.39 -8.96 2.49
N LEU A 21 -1.62 -9.96 1.63
CA LEU A 21 -0.73 -10.25 0.49
C LEU A 21 -0.59 -9.04 -0.44
N LEU A 22 -1.71 -8.41 -0.81
CA LEU A 22 -1.69 -7.23 -1.67
C LEU A 22 -0.91 -6.08 -1.05
N TYR A 23 -1.12 -5.83 0.24
CA TYR A 23 -0.44 -4.74 0.95
C TYR A 23 1.04 -5.05 1.23
N LEU A 24 1.38 -6.31 1.46
CA LEU A 24 2.76 -6.75 1.58
C LEU A 24 3.54 -6.41 0.31
N ILE A 25 2.98 -6.73 -0.87
CA ILE A 25 3.61 -6.41 -2.15
C ILE A 25 3.75 -4.89 -2.34
N ALA A 26 2.72 -4.11 -1.99
CA ALA A 26 2.77 -2.65 -2.04
C ALA A 26 3.87 -2.09 -1.13
N TYR A 27 4.06 -2.66 0.04
CA TYR A 27 5.05 -2.19 1.00
C TYR A 27 6.48 -2.58 0.59
N VAL A 28 6.68 -3.79 0.05
CA VAL A 28 7.95 -4.22 -0.55
C VAL A 28 8.34 -3.29 -1.70
N ASP A 29 7.41 -2.98 -2.60
CA ASP A 29 7.63 -2.06 -3.73
C ASP A 29 8.08 -0.67 -3.25
N ARG A 30 7.37 -0.11 -2.29
CA ARG A 30 7.68 1.21 -1.70
C ARG A 30 9.05 1.26 -1.04
N SER A 31 9.49 0.16 -0.41
CA SER A 31 10.78 0.07 0.29
C SER A 31 11.94 -0.23 -0.66
N ALA A 32 11.68 -0.88 -1.80
CA ALA A 32 12.68 -1.34 -2.75
C ALA A 32 13.58 -0.23 -3.31
N VAL A 33 13.04 0.99 -3.47
CA VAL A 33 13.82 2.12 -3.98
C VAL A 33 15.01 2.49 -3.08
N GLY A 34 14.91 2.23 -1.76
CA GLY A 34 16.03 2.43 -0.82
C GLY A 34 17.20 1.49 -1.12
N PHE A 35 16.91 0.25 -1.51
CA PHE A 35 17.92 -0.73 -1.93
C PHE A 35 18.42 -0.44 -3.34
N ALA A 36 17.54 -0.09 -4.29
CA ALA A 36 17.93 0.27 -5.65
C ALA A 36 18.96 1.40 -5.67
N LYS A 37 18.82 2.39 -4.78
CA LYS A 37 19.75 3.53 -4.66
C LYS A 37 21.21 3.09 -4.48
N LEU A 38 21.46 1.96 -3.83
CA LEU A 38 22.83 1.47 -3.54
C LEU A 38 23.69 1.30 -4.81
N HIS A 39 23.04 1.01 -5.94
CA HIS A 39 23.69 0.81 -7.24
C HIS A 39 23.22 1.84 -8.29
N MET A 40 21.93 2.09 -8.39
CA MET A 40 21.32 3.02 -9.35
C MET A 40 21.94 4.42 -9.31
N GLY A 41 22.32 4.89 -8.11
CA GLY A 41 22.92 6.22 -7.94
C GLY A 41 24.18 6.44 -8.76
N ALA A 42 25.07 5.44 -8.83
CA ALA A 42 26.29 5.50 -9.62
C ALA A 42 26.00 5.36 -11.12
N ASP A 43 25.08 4.46 -11.51
CA ASP A 43 24.79 4.13 -12.91
C ASP A 43 24.13 5.28 -13.67
N ILE A 44 23.22 6.01 -13.03
CA ILE A 44 22.42 7.05 -13.68
C ILE A 44 22.61 8.46 -13.06
N GLY A 45 23.66 8.64 -12.26
CA GLY A 45 24.05 9.95 -11.72
C GLY A 45 23.08 10.53 -10.70
N ILE A 46 22.42 9.72 -9.89
CA ILE A 46 21.51 10.16 -8.84
C ILE A 46 22.25 10.21 -7.49
N GLY A 47 22.67 11.43 -7.11
CA GLY A 47 23.23 11.70 -5.79
C GLY A 47 22.16 11.77 -4.70
N ASP A 48 22.58 11.91 -3.44
CA ASP A 48 21.72 11.89 -2.26
C ASP A 48 20.58 12.95 -2.30
N ALA A 49 20.91 14.17 -2.77
CA ALA A 49 19.94 15.24 -2.89
C ALA A 49 18.85 14.91 -3.94
N ALA A 50 19.26 14.39 -5.10
CA ALA A 50 18.32 13.99 -6.15
C ALA A 50 17.46 12.80 -5.71
N TYR A 51 18.05 11.82 -5.01
CA TYR A 51 17.30 10.71 -4.44
C TYR A 51 16.26 11.20 -3.41
N GLY A 52 16.67 12.05 -2.47
CA GLY A 52 15.76 12.62 -1.47
C GLY A 52 14.61 13.40 -2.09
N LEU A 53 14.87 14.20 -3.14
CA LEU A 53 13.81 14.90 -3.88
C LEU A 53 12.86 13.91 -4.56
N GLY A 54 13.35 12.90 -5.26
CA GLY A 54 12.52 11.87 -5.89
C GLY A 54 11.69 11.07 -4.88
N ALA A 55 12.26 10.75 -3.72
CA ALA A 55 11.54 10.13 -2.62
C ALA A 55 10.40 11.05 -2.11
N GLY A 56 10.67 12.35 -1.97
CA GLY A 56 9.66 13.34 -1.59
C GLY A 56 8.55 13.49 -2.63
N LEU A 57 8.88 13.51 -3.91
CA LEU A 57 7.91 13.61 -5.01
C LEU A 57 6.92 12.44 -5.05
N PHE A 58 7.33 11.25 -4.64
CA PHE A 58 6.41 10.13 -4.45
C PHE A 58 5.31 10.49 -3.43
N PHE A 59 5.67 11.03 -2.28
CA PHE A 59 4.69 11.41 -1.26
C PHE A 59 3.80 12.58 -1.68
N ILE A 60 4.34 13.52 -2.47
CA ILE A 60 3.54 14.61 -3.04
C ILE A 60 2.49 14.03 -4.00
N GLY A 61 2.89 13.15 -4.91
CA GLY A 61 1.95 12.47 -5.81
C GLY A 61 0.91 11.67 -5.04
N TYR A 62 1.34 10.89 -4.05
CA TYR A 62 0.46 10.11 -3.19
C TYR A 62 -0.59 11.00 -2.49
N PHE A 63 -0.16 12.08 -1.83
CA PHE A 63 -1.02 13.00 -1.11
C PHE A 63 -2.06 13.68 -2.01
N LEU A 64 -1.63 14.18 -3.18
CA LEU A 64 -2.53 14.87 -4.10
C LEU A 64 -3.63 13.96 -4.66
N PHE A 65 -3.31 12.69 -4.90
CA PHE A 65 -4.24 11.75 -5.51
C PHE A 65 -4.97 10.84 -4.51
N GLU A 66 -4.66 10.89 -3.22
CA GLU A 66 -5.28 10.04 -2.20
C GLU A 66 -6.79 10.26 -2.09
N ILE A 67 -7.23 11.51 -1.93
CA ILE A 67 -8.67 11.84 -1.83
C ILE A 67 -9.41 11.53 -3.13
N PRO A 68 -8.95 12.00 -4.33
CA PRO A 68 -9.58 11.64 -5.59
C PRO A 68 -9.68 10.12 -5.80
N SER A 69 -8.63 9.38 -5.47
CA SER A 69 -8.61 7.93 -5.61
C SER A 69 -9.65 7.23 -4.74
N ASN A 70 -9.84 7.68 -3.48
CA ASN A 70 -10.84 7.10 -2.60
C ASN A 70 -12.28 7.43 -3.05
N LEU A 71 -12.53 8.61 -3.57
CA LEU A 71 -13.84 8.95 -4.18
C LEU A 71 -14.15 8.05 -5.37
N MET A 72 -13.14 7.76 -6.20
CA MET A 72 -13.30 6.83 -7.32
C MET A 72 -13.53 5.40 -6.86
N LEU A 73 -12.88 4.97 -5.75
CA LEU A 73 -13.12 3.66 -5.15
C LEU A 73 -14.59 3.51 -4.70
N GLU A 74 -15.17 4.52 -4.07
CA GLU A 74 -16.58 4.53 -3.70
C GLU A 74 -17.50 4.42 -4.94
N ARG A 75 -17.14 5.11 -6.03
CA ARG A 75 -17.96 5.14 -7.27
C ARG A 75 -17.86 3.86 -8.09
N PHE A 76 -16.67 3.29 -8.25
CA PHE A 76 -16.42 2.15 -9.16
C PHE A 76 -16.39 0.80 -8.46
N GLY A 77 -16.39 0.78 -7.11
CA GLY A 77 -16.25 -0.41 -6.30
C GLY A 77 -14.78 -0.81 -6.07
N ALA A 78 -14.56 -1.53 -4.95
CA ALA A 78 -13.22 -1.89 -4.49
C ALA A 78 -12.48 -2.79 -5.48
N ARG A 79 -13.16 -3.79 -6.05
CA ARG A 79 -12.58 -4.75 -6.98
C ARG A 79 -11.95 -4.10 -8.20
N ARG A 80 -12.72 -3.25 -8.90
CA ARG A 80 -12.26 -2.59 -10.13
C ARG A 80 -11.21 -1.54 -9.83
N TRP A 81 -11.38 -0.82 -8.73
CA TRP A 81 -10.49 0.27 -8.40
C TRP A 81 -9.12 -0.23 -7.90
N PHE A 82 -9.08 -1.26 -7.06
CA PHE A 82 -7.82 -1.89 -6.67
C PHE A 82 -7.11 -2.52 -7.86
N ALA A 83 -7.84 -3.19 -8.76
CA ALA A 83 -7.26 -3.71 -9.98
C ALA A 83 -6.59 -2.61 -10.82
N ARG A 84 -7.24 -1.46 -10.98
CA ARG A 84 -6.66 -0.29 -11.70
C ARG A 84 -5.41 0.22 -10.98
N ILE A 85 -5.47 0.41 -9.66
CA ILE A 85 -4.32 0.85 -8.87
C ILE A 85 -3.15 -0.10 -9.08
N MET A 86 -3.36 -1.41 -8.98
CA MET A 86 -2.32 -2.43 -9.06
C MET A 86 -1.68 -2.50 -10.45
N ILE A 87 -2.47 -2.42 -11.53
CA ILE A 87 -1.93 -2.39 -12.90
C ILE A 87 -1.10 -1.14 -13.11
N THR A 88 -1.63 0.04 -12.76
CA THR A 88 -0.94 1.31 -13.02
C THR A 88 0.33 1.43 -12.19
N TRP A 89 0.28 1.12 -10.90
CA TRP A 89 1.43 1.11 -10.03
C TRP A 89 2.47 0.08 -10.50
N GLY A 90 2.09 -1.19 -10.71
CA GLY A 90 3.03 -2.24 -11.15
C GLY A 90 3.71 -1.90 -12.48
N ALA A 91 2.97 -1.33 -13.45
CA ALA A 91 3.54 -0.89 -14.72
C ALA A 91 4.54 0.26 -14.54
N ILE A 92 4.25 1.23 -13.66
CA ILE A 92 5.16 2.33 -13.36
C ILE A 92 6.40 1.82 -12.61
N THR A 93 6.25 0.89 -11.67
CA THR A 93 7.38 0.25 -10.99
C THR A 93 8.30 -0.47 -11.98
N ILE A 94 7.75 -1.24 -12.91
CA ILE A 94 8.56 -1.85 -13.98
C ILE A 94 9.22 -0.77 -14.84
N GLY A 95 8.49 0.32 -15.13
CA GLY A 95 9.03 1.48 -15.85
C GLY A 95 10.21 2.15 -15.14
N MET A 96 10.29 2.08 -13.81
CA MET A 96 11.44 2.58 -13.05
C MET A 96 12.76 1.89 -13.44
N ALA A 97 12.72 0.66 -13.95
CA ALA A 97 13.90 -0.03 -14.46
C ALA A 97 14.55 0.68 -15.68
N PHE A 98 13.84 1.58 -16.34
CA PHE A 98 14.30 2.26 -17.56
C PHE A 98 14.60 3.75 -17.35
N VAL A 99 14.68 4.22 -16.11
CA VAL A 99 15.08 5.61 -15.82
C VAL A 99 16.55 5.82 -16.19
N GLN A 100 16.86 7.00 -16.76
CA GLN A 100 18.19 7.32 -17.30
C GLN A 100 18.86 8.51 -16.60
N GLY A 101 18.23 9.05 -15.56
CA GLY A 101 18.78 10.19 -14.84
C GLY A 101 17.77 10.83 -13.89
N PRO A 102 18.16 11.92 -13.21
CA PRO A 102 17.34 12.54 -12.16
C PRO A 102 15.94 12.96 -12.63
N HIS A 103 15.79 13.56 -13.81
CA HIS A 103 14.49 14.04 -14.30
C HIS A 103 13.50 12.90 -14.54
N SER A 104 13.93 11.83 -15.24
CA SER A 104 13.09 10.66 -15.45
C SER A 104 12.73 9.97 -14.12
N PHE A 105 13.67 9.91 -13.20
CA PHE A 105 13.43 9.40 -11.84
C PHE A 105 12.37 10.22 -11.11
N TYR A 106 12.43 11.56 -11.14
CA TYR A 106 11.43 12.43 -10.50
C TYR A 106 10.03 12.23 -11.06
N VAL A 107 9.91 12.19 -12.38
CA VAL A 107 8.61 11.95 -13.04
C VAL A 107 8.04 10.59 -12.65
N MET A 108 8.85 9.55 -12.73
CA MET A 108 8.39 8.20 -12.40
C MET A 108 8.03 8.06 -10.91
N ARG A 109 8.78 8.67 -10.00
CA ARG A 109 8.46 8.69 -8.57
C ARG A 109 7.16 9.41 -8.27
N PHE A 110 6.91 10.56 -8.89
CA PHE A 110 5.63 11.28 -8.76
C PHE A 110 4.46 10.45 -9.30
N LEU A 111 4.61 9.89 -10.50
CA LEU A 111 3.58 9.03 -11.11
C LEU A 111 3.31 7.78 -10.29
N LEU A 112 4.35 7.17 -9.71
CA LEU A 112 4.21 6.00 -8.84
C LEU A 112 3.40 6.35 -7.58
N GLY A 113 3.70 7.48 -6.95
CA GLY A 113 2.92 7.98 -5.81
C GLY A 113 1.46 8.22 -6.18
N ALA A 114 1.18 8.87 -7.31
CA ALA A 114 -0.16 9.12 -7.80
C ALA A 114 -0.92 7.83 -8.15
N ALA A 115 -0.24 6.84 -8.73
CA ALA A 115 -0.83 5.55 -9.09
C ALA A 115 -1.17 4.68 -7.87
N GLU A 116 -0.29 4.68 -6.86
CA GLU A 116 -0.46 3.90 -5.61
C GLU A 116 -1.42 4.56 -4.62
N ALA A 117 -1.70 5.86 -4.82
CA ALA A 117 -2.57 6.64 -3.96
C ALA A 117 -3.97 6.00 -3.81
N GLY A 118 -4.46 6.00 -2.57
CA GLY A 118 -5.78 5.45 -2.24
C GLY A 118 -5.80 3.93 -2.01
N PHE A 119 -4.69 3.20 -2.20
CA PHE A 119 -4.68 1.76 -1.94
C PHE A 119 -4.86 1.46 -0.44
N PHE A 120 -4.00 1.98 0.43
CA PHE A 120 -4.09 1.74 1.87
C PHE A 120 -5.40 2.26 2.48
N PRO A 121 -5.78 3.55 2.33
CA PRO A 121 -7.05 4.04 2.86
C PRO A 121 -8.26 3.35 2.20
N GLY A 122 -8.15 2.92 0.95
CA GLY A 122 -9.16 2.11 0.28
C GLY A 122 -9.36 0.75 0.93
N VAL A 123 -8.29 0.07 1.37
CA VAL A 123 -8.40 -1.17 2.13
C VAL A 123 -9.05 -0.92 3.49
N LEU A 124 -8.69 0.17 4.18
CA LEU A 124 -9.36 0.54 5.44
C LEU A 124 -10.87 0.76 5.23
N TYR A 125 -11.24 1.50 4.19
CA TYR A 125 -12.63 1.69 3.81
C TYR A 125 -13.32 0.36 3.47
N TYR A 126 -12.67 -0.51 2.69
CA TYR A 126 -13.20 -1.84 2.35
C TYR A 126 -13.47 -2.69 3.61
N ILE A 127 -12.55 -2.68 4.59
CA ILE A 127 -12.74 -3.36 5.87
C ILE A 127 -13.99 -2.84 6.60
N THR A 128 -14.29 -1.53 6.51
CA THR A 128 -15.50 -0.99 7.15
C THR A 128 -16.80 -1.50 6.55
N GLN A 129 -16.79 -1.95 5.30
CA GLN A 129 -17.96 -2.53 4.64
C GLN A 129 -18.21 -4.00 4.99
N TRP A 130 -17.24 -4.67 5.62
CA TRP A 130 -17.29 -6.10 5.94
C TRP A 130 -17.32 -6.40 7.44
N PHE A 131 -16.91 -5.45 8.26
CA PHE A 131 -16.76 -5.69 9.69
C PHE A 131 -17.47 -4.60 10.51
N PRO A 132 -18.36 -5.00 11.45
CA PRO A 132 -18.89 -4.09 12.47
C PRO A 132 -17.77 -3.44 13.29
N VAL A 133 -18.00 -2.21 13.79
CA VAL A 133 -17.02 -1.37 14.51
C VAL A 133 -16.31 -2.15 15.61
N ARG A 134 -17.05 -2.97 16.39
CA ARG A 134 -16.51 -3.75 17.51
C ARG A 134 -15.43 -4.76 17.10
N HIS A 135 -15.37 -5.18 15.82
CA HIS A 135 -14.37 -6.12 15.30
C HIS A 135 -13.25 -5.46 14.52
N ARG A 136 -13.43 -4.20 14.06
CA ARG A 136 -12.48 -3.50 13.16
C ARG A 136 -11.08 -3.38 13.74
N GLY A 137 -10.97 -3.05 15.04
CA GLY A 137 -9.66 -2.88 15.69
C GLY A 137 -8.78 -4.13 15.58
N LYS A 138 -9.35 -5.31 15.83
CA LYS A 138 -8.64 -6.59 15.70
C LYS A 138 -8.24 -6.87 14.25
N ILE A 139 -9.15 -6.63 13.30
CA ILE A 139 -8.91 -6.87 11.87
C ILE A 139 -7.85 -5.91 11.32
N LEU A 140 -7.91 -4.63 11.69
CA LEU A 140 -6.90 -3.65 11.33
C LEU A 140 -5.53 -3.99 11.91
N GLY A 141 -5.49 -4.45 13.17
CA GLY A 141 -4.24 -4.92 13.78
C GLY A 141 -3.61 -6.07 13.00
N LEU A 142 -4.41 -7.08 12.59
CA LEU A 142 -3.93 -8.17 11.74
C LEU A 142 -3.44 -7.68 10.37
N PHE A 143 -4.15 -6.72 9.76
CA PHE A 143 -3.77 -6.17 8.47
C PHE A 143 -2.44 -5.39 8.56
N ILE A 144 -2.26 -4.57 9.58
CA ILE A 144 -1.04 -3.75 9.77
C ILE A 144 0.20 -4.63 10.04
N LEU A 145 0.05 -5.85 10.56
CA LEU A 145 1.17 -6.80 10.69
C LEU A 145 1.87 -7.12 9.36
N SER A 146 1.21 -6.89 8.24
CA SER A 146 1.86 -7.02 6.91
C SER A 146 3.06 -6.08 6.72
N GLN A 147 3.11 -4.92 7.38
CA GLN A 147 4.22 -3.97 7.27
C GLN A 147 5.56 -4.53 7.80
N PRO A 148 5.64 -4.97 9.07
CA PRO A 148 6.89 -5.55 9.56
C PRO A 148 7.29 -6.83 8.81
N ILE A 149 6.32 -7.64 8.38
CA ILE A 149 6.59 -8.82 7.56
C ILE A 149 7.20 -8.41 6.22
N ALA A 150 6.64 -7.38 5.56
CA ALA A 150 7.18 -6.87 4.31
C ALA A 150 8.61 -6.33 4.49
N MET A 151 8.89 -5.61 5.57
CA MET A 151 10.24 -5.13 5.88
C MET A 151 11.25 -6.27 6.03
N MET A 152 10.87 -7.34 6.73
CA MET A 152 11.72 -8.53 6.87
C MET A 152 12.04 -9.21 5.54
N ILE A 153 11.10 -9.20 4.59
CA ILE A 153 11.24 -9.84 3.29
C ILE A 153 12.01 -8.93 2.31
N THR A 154 11.83 -7.61 2.41
CA THR A 154 12.40 -6.67 1.43
C THR A 154 13.92 -6.75 1.36
N GLY A 155 14.63 -6.83 2.49
CA GLY A 155 16.09 -6.91 2.53
C GLY A 155 16.64 -8.11 1.73
N PRO A 156 16.34 -9.35 2.13
CA PRO A 156 16.82 -10.54 1.42
C PRO A 156 16.39 -10.59 -0.07
N VAL A 157 15.17 -10.19 -0.39
CA VAL A 157 14.68 -10.15 -1.78
C VAL A 157 15.45 -9.12 -2.59
N SER A 158 15.60 -7.90 -2.06
CA SER A 158 16.33 -6.83 -2.75
C SER A 158 17.81 -7.16 -2.91
N GLY A 159 18.46 -7.68 -1.87
CA GLY A 159 19.87 -8.09 -1.94
C GLY A 159 20.10 -9.20 -2.97
N GLY A 160 19.23 -10.20 -3.01
CA GLY A 160 19.28 -11.26 -4.01
C GLY A 160 19.12 -10.73 -5.44
N LEU A 161 18.19 -9.81 -5.67
CA LEU A 161 17.93 -9.20 -6.98
C LEU A 161 19.05 -8.25 -7.41
N LEU A 162 19.63 -7.49 -6.50
CA LEU A 162 20.82 -6.67 -6.78
C LEU A 162 22.02 -7.51 -7.22
N GLY A 163 22.13 -8.75 -6.70
CA GLY A 163 23.14 -9.72 -7.13
C GLY A 163 22.99 -10.25 -8.55
N MET A 164 21.86 -9.96 -9.23
CA MET A 164 21.64 -10.32 -10.63
C MET A 164 22.25 -9.34 -11.64
N ASP A 165 23.20 -8.50 -11.21
CA ASP A 165 23.85 -7.52 -12.07
C ASP A 165 24.50 -8.18 -13.30
N GLY A 166 24.28 -7.61 -14.50
CA GLY A 166 24.76 -8.14 -15.77
C GLY A 166 23.91 -9.27 -16.39
N VAL A 167 22.95 -9.85 -15.66
CA VAL A 167 22.04 -10.88 -16.22
C VAL A 167 21.16 -10.26 -17.30
N LEU A 168 21.17 -10.86 -18.49
CA LEU A 168 20.49 -10.35 -19.70
C LEU A 168 20.87 -8.91 -20.09
N GLY A 169 22.03 -8.43 -19.66
CA GLY A 169 22.51 -7.07 -19.94
C GLY A 169 21.82 -5.98 -19.11
N LEU A 170 21.10 -6.36 -18.06
CA LEU A 170 20.44 -5.43 -17.14
C LEU A 170 21.22 -5.32 -15.83
N HIS A 171 21.20 -4.13 -15.23
CA HIS A 171 21.72 -3.90 -13.88
C HIS A 171 20.83 -4.56 -12.82
N GLY A 172 21.40 -4.94 -11.67
CA GLY A 172 20.67 -5.56 -10.57
C GLY A 172 19.51 -4.73 -10.05
N TRP A 173 19.63 -3.38 -10.01
CA TRP A 173 18.55 -2.48 -9.62
C TRP A 173 17.38 -2.45 -10.64
N GLN A 174 17.64 -2.72 -11.91
CA GLN A 174 16.60 -2.85 -12.93
C GLN A 174 15.78 -4.13 -12.69
N TRP A 175 16.47 -5.25 -12.41
CA TRP A 175 15.83 -6.50 -12.02
C TRP A 175 14.94 -6.32 -10.78
N LEU A 176 15.41 -5.55 -9.81
CA LEU A 176 14.63 -5.27 -8.59
C LEU A 176 13.27 -4.62 -8.94
N PHE A 177 13.23 -3.59 -9.77
CA PHE A 177 11.96 -2.96 -10.17
C PHE A 177 11.09 -3.87 -11.04
N ILE A 178 11.68 -4.62 -11.98
CA ILE A 178 10.93 -5.54 -12.84
C ILE A 178 10.28 -6.65 -11.99
N VAL A 179 11.05 -7.30 -11.13
CA VAL A 179 10.57 -8.43 -10.34
C VAL A 179 9.58 -7.99 -9.27
N ILE A 180 9.77 -6.86 -8.62
CA ILE A 180 8.86 -6.37 -7.58
C ILE A 180 7.57 -5.79 -8.18
N GLY A 181 7.62 -5.13 -9.34
CA GLY A 181 6.42 -4.60 -10.00
C GLY A 181 5.53 -5.68 -10.63
N THR A 182 6.12 -6.80 -11.07
CA THR A 182 5.40 -7.88 -11.76
C THR A 182 4.28 -8.51 -10.93
N PRO A 183 4.46 -8.86 -9.63
CA PRO A 183 3.38 -9.42 -8.81
C PRO A 183 2.15 -8.52 -8.69
N ALA A 184 2.32 -7.20 -8.70
CA ALA A 184 1.19 -6.27 -8.67
C ALA A 184 0.30 -6.43 -9.92
N ILE A 185 0.91 -6.54 -11.10
CA ILE A 185 0.19 -6.77 -12.35
C ILE A 185 -0.47 -8.16 -12.35
N LEU A 186 0.26 -9.21 -11.98
CA LEU A 186 -0.25 -10.58 -11.97
C LEU A 186 -1.42 -10.77 -11.02
N LEU A 187 -1.36 -10.17 -9.83
CA LEU A 187 -2.42 -10.26 -8.81
C LEU A 187 -3.66 -9.42 -9.17
N THR A 188 -3.59 -8.57 -10.17
CA THR A 188 -4.78 -7.87 -10.68
C THR A 188 -5.86 -8.84 -11.13
N TRP A 189 -5.50 -9.95 -11.79
CA TRP A 189 -6.48 -10.96 -12.20
C TRP A 189 -7.18 -11.64 -11.00
N PRO A 190 -6.48 -12.12 -9.96
CA PRO A 190 -7.12 -12.57 -8.71
C PRO A 190 -8.00 -11.51 -8.05
N VAL A 191 -7.58 -10.24 -8.01
CA VAL A 191 -8.41 -9.15 -7.48
C VAL A 191 -9.73 -9.05 -8.23
N LEU A 192 -9.69 -9.03 -9.55
CA LEU A 192 -10.91 -8.96 -10.39
C LEU A 192 -11.79 -10.21 -10.24
N ARG A 193 -11.22 -11.36 -9.94
CA ARG A 193 -11.96 -12.64 -9.90
C ARG A 193 -12.49 -12.99 -8.52
N TRP A 194 -11.75 -12.65 -7.46
CA TRP A 194 -12.01 -13.16 -6.11
C TRP A 194 -12.41 -12.08 -5.10
N LEU A 195 -12.07 -10.81 -5.33
CA LEU A 195 -12.42 -9.75 -4.39
C LEU A 195 -13.87 -9.29 -4.63
N PRO A 196 -14.82 -9.53 -3.70
CA PRO A 196 -16.20 -9.06 -3.85
C PRO A 196 -16.29 -7.58 -3.46
N ASP A 197 -17.15 -6.82 -4.13
CA ASP A 197 -17.37 -5.40 -3.80
C ASP A 197 -18.18 -5.20 -2.50
N GLY A 198 -18.92 -6.22 -2.06
CA GLY A 198 -19.67 -6.13 -0.81
C GLY A 198 -20.32 -7.45 -0.40
N PRO A 199 -20.85 -7.54 0.84
CA PRO A 199 -21.40 -8.77 1.41
C PRO A 199 -22.57 -9.36 0.61
N GLN A 200 -23.36 -8.53 -0.05
CA GLN A 200 -24.53 -8.99 -0.80
C GLN A 200 -24.18 -9.83 -2.04
N GLN A 201 -22.97 -9.63 -2.60
CA GLN A 201 -22.54 -10.30 -3.84
C GLN A 201 -21.96 -11.70 -3.63
N VAL A 202 -21.67 -12.09 -2.37
CA VAL A 202 -20.99 -13.37 -2.11
C VAL A 202 -21.97 -14.53 -2.02
N LYS A 203 -21.58 -15.69 -2.58
CA LYS A 203 -22.37 -16.92 -2.56
C LYS A 203 -22.14 -17.81 -1.33
N TRP A 204 -21.09 -17.53 -0.55
CA TRP A 204 -20.70 -18.33 0.62
C TRP A 204 -21.34 -17.86 1.94
N MET A 205 -22.16 -16.81 1.90
CA MET A 205 -23.04 -16.36 2.98
C MET A 205 -24.48 -16.68 2.62
N ASP A 206 -25.24 -17.18 3.59
CA ASP A 206 -26.68 -17.31 3.46
C ASP A 206 -27.38 -15.97 3.63
N GLN A 207 -28.68 -15.91 3.33
CA GLN A 207 -29.43 -14.65 3.37
C GLN A 207 -29.54 -14.10 4.78
N ALA A 208 -29.72 -14.95 5.79
CA ALA A 208 -29.80 -14.53 7.19
C ALA A 208 -28.50 -13.89 7.69
N GLU A 209 -27.36 -14.44 7.29
CA GLU A 209 -26.02 -13.87 7.58
C GLU A 209 -25.80 -12.51 6.92
N LYS A 210 -26.25 -12.36 5.65
CA LYS A 210 -26.16 -11.08 4.93
C LYS A 210 -27.05 -10.01 5.57
N ASP A 211 -28.27 -10.38 5.94
CA ASP A 211 -29.24 -9.45 6.55
C ASP A 211 -28.78 -9.05 7.96
N TRP A 212 -28.25 -10.00 8.73
CA TRP A 212 -27.65 -9.70 10.02
C TRP A 212 -26.48 -8.73 9.88
N LEU A 213 -25.55 -8.99 8.96
CA LEU A 213 -24.38 -8.13 8.77
C LEU A 213 -24.80 -6.73 8.28
N ALA A 214 -25.74 -6.64 7.34
CA ALA A 214 -26.28 -5.37 6.86
C ALA A 214 -26.93 -4.58 8.00
N GLY A 215 -27.70 -5.26 8.87
CA GLY A 215 -28.32 -4.65 10.04
C GLY A 215 -27.28 -4.09 11.03
N GLU A 216 -26.21 -4.82 11.33
CA GLU A 216 -25.14 -4.34 12.23
C GLU A 216 -24.37 -3.17 11.62
N LEU A 217 -24.02 -3.24 10.34
CA LEU A 217 -23.34 -2.13 9.65
C LEU A 217 -24.22 -0.88 9.57
N LYS A 218 -25.54 -1.05 9.42
CA LYS A 218 -26.50 0.06 9.45
C LYS A 218 -26.58 0.71 10.83
N LYS A 219 -26.64 -0.09 11.92
CA LYS A 219 -26.59 0.43 13.30
C LYS A 219 -25.31 1.22 13.57
N ASP A 220 -24.16 0.71 13.13
CA ASP A 220 -22.90 1.43 13.23
C ASP A 220 -22.95 2.77 12.49
N LEU A 221 -23.52 2.79 11.28
CA LEU A 221 -23.68 4.00 10.49
C LEU A 221 -24.60 5.01 11.16
N GLU A 222 -25.71 4.57 11.74
CA GLU A 222 -26.65 5.42 12.48
C GLU A 222 -26.04 5.99 13.76
N HIS A 223 -25.26 5.17 14.48
CA HIS A 223 -24.64 5.58 15.74
C HIS A 223 -23.43 6.52 15.55
N TYR A 224 -22.57 6.21 14.57
CA TYR A 224 -21.32 6.95 14.32
C TYR A 224 -21.41 7.86 13.08
N GLY A 225 -22.40 7.69 12.24
CA GLY A 225 -22.53 8.39 10.96
C GLY A 225 -23.25 9.74 11.01
N GLN A 226 -23.82 10.12 12.14
CA GLN A 226 -24.49 11.43 12.31
C GLN A 226 -23.54 12.62 12.13
N THR A 227 -22.21 12.38 12.20
CA THR A 227 -21.18 13.36 11.90
C THR A 227 -20.77 13.41 10.41
N ARG A 228 -21.32 12.53 9.55
CA ARG A 228 -20.85 12.31 8.17
C ARG A 228 -21.44 13.25 7.11
N HIS A 229 -22.33 14.16 7.46
CA HIS A 229 -22.93 15.13 6.52
C HIS A 229 -22.13 16.45 6.39
N GLY A 230 -20.89 16.50 6.89
CA GLY A 230 -20.00 17.65 6.75
C GLY A 230 -19.12 17.54 5.50
N ASN A 231 -18.84 18.69 4.87
CA ASN A 231 -17.81 18.81 3.87
C ASN A 231 -16.49 18.23 4.42
N PRO A 232 -15.83 17.25 3.76
CA PRO A 232 -14.57 16.65 4.23
C PRO A 232 -13.47 17.69 4.52
N LEU A 233 -13.52 18.85 3.90
CA LEU A 233 -12.64 19.99 4.19
C LEU A 233 -12.83 20.57 5.60
N HIS A 234 -13.98 20.35 6.24
CA HIS A 234 -14.18 20.76 7.63
C HIS A 234 -13.34 19.92 8.61
N ALA A 235 -13.03 18.66 8.27
CA ALA A 235 -12.14 17.84 9.07
C ALA A 235 -10.73 18.46 9.17
N LEU A 236 -10.27 19.16 8.13
CA LEU A 236 -8.98 19.87 8.15
C LEU A 236 -8.97 21.11 9.08
N LYS A 237 -10.12 21.57 9.55
CA LYS A 237 -10.26 22.67 10.51
C LYS A 237 -10.51 22.17 11.94
N ASP A 238 -10.78 20.88 12.13
CA ASP A 238 -10.99 20.31 13.46
C ASP A 238 -9.66 20.20 14.21
N LYS A 239 -9.56 20.89 15.36
CA LYS A 239 -8.36 20.88 16.20
C LYS A 239 -7.95 19.49 16.66
N ARG A 240 -8.90 18.55 16.86
CA ARG A 240 -8.62 17.17 17.25
C ARG A 240 -7.95 16.40 16.11
N VAL A 241 -8.44 16.60 14.87
CA VAL A 241 -7.85 16.00 13.67
C VAL A 241 -6.44 16.54 13.46
N LEU A 242 -6.24 17.87 13.59
CA LEU A 242 -4.93 18.49 13.46
C LEU A 242 -3.94 18.03 14.53
N LEU A 243 -4.38 17.88 15.78
CA LEU A 243 -3.53 17.35 16.87
C LEU A 243 -3.14 15.89 16.58
N LEU A 244 -4.08 15.03 16.18
CA LEU A 244 -3.78 13.65 15.84
C LEU A 244 -2.81 13.58 14.65
N ALA A 245 -3.00 14.40 13.62
CA ALA A 245 -2.08 14.49 12.49
C ALA A 245 -0.68 14.93 12.93
N LEU A 246 -0.58 15.92 13.82
CA LEU A 246 0.69 16.39 14.36
C LEU A 246 1.43 15.30 15.16
N PHE A 247 0.73 14.50 15.96
CA PHE A 247 1.32 13.37 16.69
C PHE A 247 1.71 12.22 15.75
N TYR A 248 0.96 12.00 14.67
CA TYR A 248 1.23 10.91 13.72
C TYR A 248 2.37 11.26 12.75
N LEU A 249 2.58 12.55 12.45
CA LEU A 249 3.60 13.02 11.52
C LEU A 249 5.03 12.54 11.86
N PRO A 250 5.55 12.70 13.11
CA PRO A 250 6.89 12.21 13.45
C PRO A 250 7.04 10.69 13.31
N VAL A 251 5.99 9.94 13.66
CA VAL A 251 5.97 8.47 13.52
C VAL A 251 6.12 8.09 12.05
N THR A 252 5.34 8.72 11.18
CA THR A 252 5.37 8.49 9.73
C THR A 252 6.72 8.87 9.14
N LEU A 253 7.25 10.05 9.49
CA LEU A 253 8.57 10.51 9.05
C LEU A 253 9.68 9.55 9.47
N SER A 254 9.61 9.02 10.70
CA SER A 254 10.61 8.06 11.20
C SER A 254 10.55 6.73 10.43
N ILE A 255 9.35 6.18 10.23
CA ILE A 255 9.17 4.90 9.53
C ILE A 255 9.66 5.01 8.07
N TYR A 256 9.21 6.01 7.34
CA TYR A 256 9.62 6.19 5.94
C TYR A 256 11.05 6.69 5.78
N GLY A 257 11.51 7.58 6.68
CA GLY A 257 12.89 8.04 6.69
C GLY A 257 13.86 6.88 6.87
N LEU A 258 13.63 6.04 7.88
CA LEU A 258 14.43 4.83 8.07
C LEU A 258 14.30 3.87 6.90
N GLY A 259 13.09 3.56 6.43
CA GLY A 259 12.89 2.62 5.32
C GLY A 259 13.61 3.03 4.03
N LEU A 260 13.71 4.32 3.73
CA LEU A 260 14.36 4.84 2.53
C LEU A 260 15.88 4.96 2.66
N TRP A 261 16.39 5.27 3.86
CA TRP A 261 17.81 5.58 4.06
C TRP A 261 18.59 4.50 4.80
N LEU A 262 17.93 3.58 5.50
CA LEU A 262 18.56 2.52 6.28
C LEU A 262 19.52 1.68 5.46
N PRO A 263 19.20 1.22 4.22
CA PRO A 263 20.15 0.48 3.39
C PRO A 263 21.42 1.26 3.13
N THR A 264 21.32 2.56 2.82
CA THR A 264 22.47 3.45 2.60
C THR A 264 23.32 3.59 3.86
N LEU A 265 22.67 3.79 5.03
CA LEU A 265 23.38 3.93 6.30
C LEU A 265 24.15 2.65 6.66
N ILE A 266 23.52 1.47 6.55
CA ILE A 266 24.18 0.20 6.86
C ILE A 266 25.36 -0.04 5.92
N LYS A 267 25.22 0.28 4.63
CA LYS A 267 26.32 0.16 3.66
C LYS A 267 27.52 1.06 4.02
N GLN A 268 27.27 2.28 4.51
CA GLN A 268 28.32 3.19 4.98
C GLN A 268 29.08 2.64 6.20
N PHE A 269 28.44 1.84 7.05
CA PHE A 269 29.09 1.15 8.18
C PHE A 269 29.75 -0.19 7.80
N GLY A 270 29.90 -0.50 6.51
CA GLY A 270 30.59 -1.70 6.02
C GLY A 270 29.68 -2.92 5.85
N GLY A 271 28.38 -2.76 5.83
CA GLY A 271 27.42 -3.82 5.48
C GLY A 271 27.53 -4.24 4.01
N SER A 272 27.27 -5.52 3.72
CA SER A 272 27.07 -6.01 2.35
C SER A 272 25.63 -5.76 1.88
N ASP A 273 25.40 -5.83 0.56
CA ASP A 273 24.04 -5.68 -0.01
C ASP A 273 23.05 -6.76 0.48
N LEU A 274 23.55 -7.90 0.98
CA LEU A 274 22.74 -8.95 1.60
C LEU A 274 22.42 -8.68 3.08
N THR A 275 23.21 -7.84 3.75
CA THR A 275 23.01 -7.50 5.16
C THR A 275 22.28 -6.19 5.37
N THR A 276 22.11 -5.39 4.32
CA THR A 276 21.30 -4.17 4.33
C THR A 276 19.84 -4.47 4.12
#